data_cb11b5894e57b12006e93ac726224a8e
#
_entry.id   cb11b5894e57b12006e93ac726224a8e
#
_cell.length_a   1.000
_cell.length_b   1.000
_cell.length_c   1.000
_cell.angle_alpha   90.00
_cell.angle_beta   90.00
_cell.angle_gamma   90.00
#
_symmetry.space_group_name_H-M   'P 1'
#
loop_
_entity.id
_entity.type
_entity.pdbx_description
1 polymer ?
#
loop_
_entity_poly.entity_id
_entity_poly.type
_entity_poly.pdbx_seq_one_letter_code
_entity_poly.pdbx_strand_id
1 'polypeptide(L)'
;MTGVQKVIGLMSGTSLDGVDAALLETDGEEIVRTGPGLTVAYMPETRALLRSSLDEARVVAQGSPVPQSIREAERVLTEAHAEAVKALLRKAGLAADQVALLGFHGQTILHRPERHWTWQIGDGALLARLTGIDVVNDFRSADVKAGLASGCANGIRLMFRM
;
A
#
# COMPACT_ATOMS: atom_id res chain seq x y z
N MET A 1 -12.39 -16.37 -18.73
CA MET A 1 -13.29 -16.78 -17.61
C MET A 1 -12.77 -16.12 -16.35
N THR A 2 -13.31 -15.01 -16.02
CA THR A 2 -12.99 -14.29 -14.80
C THR A 2 -13.99 -14.72 -13.72
N GLY A 3 -13.67 -15.78 -13.01
CA GLY A 3 -14.42 -16.14 -11.81
C GLY A 3 -14.16 -15.10 -10.73
N VAL A 4 -15.07 -14.96 -9.77
CA VAL A 4 -14.91 -14.08 -8.60
C VAL A 4 -13.66 -14.50 -7.82
N GLN A 5 -12.75 -13.55 -7.59
CA GLN A 5 -11.50 -13.74 -6.87
C GLN A 5 -11.52 -12.99 -5.55
N LYS A 6 -10.82 -13.54 -4.56
CA LYS A 6 -10.54 -12.85 -3.30
C LYS A 6 -9.28 -12.02 -3.45
N VAL A 7 -9.35 -10.75 -3.08
CA VAL A 7 -8.22 -9.82 -3.11
C VAL A 7 -8.15 -9.05 -1.80
N ILE A 8 -6.96 -8.61 -1.40
CA ILE A 8 -6.79 -7.78 -0.22
C ILE A 8 -6.25 -6.41 -0.65
N GLY A 9 -6.95 -5.35 -0.27
CA GLY A 9 -6.49 -3.98 -0.39
C GLY A 9 -5.76 -3.55 0.88
N LEU A 10 -4.63 -2.85 0.71
CA LEU A 10 -3.79 -2.35 1.79
C LEU A 10 -3.58 -0.84 1.65
N MET A 11 -3.74 -0.10 2.73
CA MET A 11 -3.52 1.34 2.77
C MET A 11 -2.81 1.75 4.07
N SER A 12 -1.87 2.71 3.93
CA SER A 12 -1.33 3.48 5.04
C SER A 12 -1.59 4.95 4.76
N GLY A 13 -2.36 5.59 5.63
CA GLY A 13 -2.75 6.99 5.49
C GLY A 13 -1.68 7.98 5.94
N THR A 14 -1.85 9.25 5.61
CA THR A 14 -0.93 10.34 6.00
C THR A 14 -0.96 10.63 7.50
N SER A 15 -1.97 10.15 8.24
CA SER A 15 -2.04 10.20 9.69
C SER A 15 -0.97 9.35 10.39
N LEU A 16 -0.41 8.35 9.68
CA LEU A 16 0.57 7.39 10.19
C LEU A 16 0.05 6.65 11.44
N ASP A 17 -1.24 6.32 11.46
CA ASP A 17 -1.84 5.62 12.61
C ASP A 17 -1.66 4.12 12.51
N GLY A 18 -1.62 3.57 11.30
CA GLY A 18 -1.48 2.14 11.07
C GLY A 18 -1.70 1.73 9.63
N VAL A 19 -1.86 0.44 9.44
CA VAL A 19 -2.17 -0.20 8.17
C VAL A 19 -3.63 -0.65 8.18
N ASP A 20 -4.41 -0.16 7.22
CA ASP A 20 -5.73 -0.68 6.92
C ASP A 20 -5.62 -1.83 5.92
N ALA A 21 -6.28 -2.92 6.21
CA ALA A 21 -6.38 -4.08 5.33
C ALA A 21 -7.84 -4.50 5.20
N ALA A 22 -8.30 -4.74 3.96
CA ALA A 22 -9.67 -5.16 3.69
C ALA A 22 -9.70 -6.27 2.64
N LEU A 23 -10.50 -7.31 2.92
CA LEU A 23 -10.78 -8.41 1.98
C LEU A 23 -11.95 -8.03 1.08
N LEU A 24 -11.81 -8.28 -0.21
CA LEU A 24 -12.84 -8.06 -1.21
C LEU A 24 -12.98 -9.31 -2.08
N GLU A 25 -14.19 -9.55 -2.58
CA GLU A 25 -14.44 -10.46 -3.69
C GLU A 25 -14.80 -9.64 -4.94
N THR A 26 -14.11 -9.87 -6.03
CA THR A 26 -14.28 -9.12 -7.28
C THR A 26 -14.10 -10.02 -8.49
N ASP A 27 -14.78 -9.68 -9.58
CA ASP A 27 -14.58 -10.29 -10.90
C ASP A 27 -13.55 -9.52 -11.77
N GLY A 28 -12.97 -8.45 -11.21
CA GLY A 28 -12.02 -7.55 -11.89
C GLY A 28 -12.68 -6.28 -12.44
N GLU A 29 -13.99 -6.22 -12.55
CA GLU A 29 -14.75 -5.05 -13.01
C GLU A 29 -15.54 -4.43 -11.85
N GLU A 30 -16.18 -5.27 -11.03
CA GLU A 30 -17.00 -4.85 -9.91
C GLU A 30 -16.56 -5.52 -8.61
N ILE A 31 -16.89 -4.88 -7.48
CA ILE A 31 -16.82 -5.50 -6.16
C ILE A 31 -18.09 -6.31 -5.97
N VAL A 32 -17.97 -7.62 -5.98
CA VAL A 32 -19.10 -8.52 -5.80
C VAL A 32 -19.52 -8.60 -4.32
N ARG A 33 -18.51 -8.62 -3.41
CA ARG A 33 -18.75 -8.66 -1.98
C ARG A 33 -17.59 -8.06 -1.19
N THR A 34 -17.91 -7.31 -0.13
CA THR A 34 -16.96 -6.88 0.88
C THR A 34 -16.81 -7.94 1.96
N GLY A 35 -15.58 -8.29 2.30
CA GLY A 35 -15.23 -9.19 3.39
C GLY A 35 -14.84 -8.42 4.66
N PRO A 36 -14.21 -9.09 5.63
CA PRO A 36 -13.70 -8.45 6.83
C PRO A 36 -12.59 -7.45 6.51
N GLY A 37 -12.51 -6.38 7.32
CA GLY A 37 -11.40 -5.45 7.35
C GLY A 37 -10.83 -5.34 8.76
N LEU A 38 -9.63 -4.79 8.88
CA LEU A 38 -9.00 -4.43 10.15
C LEU A 38 -7.99 -3.31 9.94
N THR A 39 -7.68 -2.63 11.04
CA THR A 39 -6.57 -1.69 11.14
C THR A 39 -5.55 -2.25 12.12
N VAL A 40 -4.28 -2.28 11.74
CA VAL A 40 -3.15 -2.62 12.62
C VAL A 40 -2.38 -1.34 12.90
N ALA A 41 -2.41 -0.89 14.15
CA ALA A 41 -1.71 0.32 14.56
C ALA A 41 -0.19 0.16 14.41
N TYR A 42 0.49 1.22 13.99
CA TYR A 42 1.95 1.25 14.02
C TYR A 42 2.46 1.31 15.46
N MET A 43 3.55 0.60 15.72
CA MET A 43 4.33 0.80 16.94
C MET A 43 4.88 2.24 16.96
N PRO A 44 5.06 2.84 18.15
CA PRO A 44 5.56 4.22 18.26
C PRO A 44 6.86 4.47 17.50
N GLU A 45 7.77 3.50 17.51
CA GLU A 45 9.07 3.56 16.82
C GLU A 45 8.90 3.58 15.31
N THR A 46 8.03 2.72 14.78
CA THR A 46 7.68 2.69 13.34
C THR A 46 7.07 4.01 12.92
N ARG A 47 6.13 4.54 13.71
CA ARG A 47 5.49 5.82 13.44
C ARG A 47 6.50 6.98 13.42
N ALA A 48 7.44 7.00 14.37
CA ALA A 48 8.50 7.99 14.43
C ALA A 48 9.42 7.92 13.20
N LEU A 49 9.82 6.70 12.81
CA LEU A 49 10.64 6.47 11.62
C LEU A 49 9.95 6.94 10.34
N LEU A 50 8.68 6.61 10.16
CA LEU A 50 7.89 7.07 9.00
C LEU A 50 7.74 8.60 8.98
N ARG A 51 7.53 9.23 10.14
CA ARG A 51 7.45 10.70 10.24
C ARG A 51 8.77 11.36 9.84
N SER A 52 9.89 10.85 10.32
CA SER A 52 11.22 11.31 9.92
C SER A 52 11.45 11.20 8.42
N SER A 53 10.95 10.12 7.78
CA SER A 53 11.06 9.93 6.34
C SER A 53 10.28 10.98 5.54
N LEU A 54 9.14 11.47 6.04
CA LEU A 54 8.40 12.55 5.39
C LEU A 54 9.21 13.86 5.41
N ASP A 55 9.87 14.17 6.52
CA ASP A 55 10.67 15.39 6.65
C ASP A 55 11.93 15.30 5.79
N GLU A 56 12.60 14.16 5.78
CA GLU A 56 13.79 13.92 4.96
C GLU A 56 13.46 13.95 3.46
N ALA A 57 12.34 13.37 3.02
CA ALA A 57 11.94 13.36 1.61
C ALA A 57 11.76 14.77 1.03
N ARG A 58 11.45 15.78 1.86
CA ARG A 58 11.27 17.17 1.42
C ARG A 58 12.56 17.83 0.93
N VAL A 59 13.71 17.39 1.44
CA VAL A 59 15.04 17.96 1.12
C VAL A 59 15.83 17.12 0.13
N VAL A 60 15.40 15.90 -0.16
CA VAL A 60 16.01 15.05 -1.18
C VAL A 60 15.68 15.60 -2.57
N ALA A 61 16.70 15.74 -3.42
CA ALA A 61 16.48 16.15 -4.80
C ALA A 61 15.95 14.99 -5.65
N GLN A 62 15.07 15.32 -6.60
CA GLN A 62 14.56 14.32 -7.55
C GLN A 62 15.70 13.67 -8.33
N GLY A 63 15.73 12.35 -8.39
CA GLY A 63 16.79 11.58 -9.07
C GLY A 63 18.05 11.32 -8.23
N SER A 64 18.12 11.84 -7.00
CA SER A 64 19.20 11.51 -6.07
C SER A 64 19.08 10.08 -5.54
N PRO A 65 20.19 9.45 -5.10
CA PRO A 65 20.14 8.18 -4.41
C PRO A 65 19.21 8.24 -3.18
N VAL A 66 18.41 7.19 -2.99
CA VAL A 66 17.52 7.09 -1.84
C VAL A 66 18.35 6.98 -0.55
N PRO A 67 18.12 7.84 0.46
CA PRO A 67 18.81 7.76 1.75
C PRO A 67 18.59 6.41 2.44
N GLN A 68 19.58 5.97 3.24
CA GLN A 68 19.50 4.70 3.97
C GLN A 68 18.35 4.67 4.98
N SER A 69 18.09 5.79 5.63
CA SER A 69 16.96 5.99 6.56
C SER A 69 15.59 5.76 5.89
N ILE A 70 15.41 6.25 4.65
CA ILE A 70 14.19 6.04 3.88
C ILE A 70 14.07 4.56 3.44
N ARG A 71 15.16 3.91 3.06
CA ARG A 71 15.16 2.47 2.77
C ARG A 71 14.78 1.63 3.98
N GLU A 72 15.28 2.01 5.15
CA GLU A 72 14.92 1.34 6.41
C GLU A 72 13.42 1.54 6.73
N ALA A 73 12.91 2.76 6.56
CA ALA A 73 11.49 3.05 6.74
C ALA A 73 10.61 2.24 5.77
N GLU A 74 11.04 2.11 4.51
CA GLU A 74 10.36 1.29 3.51
C GLU A 74 10.29 -0.18 3.92
N ARG A 75 11.41 -0.74 4.42
CA ARG A 75 11.46 -2.12 4.90
C ARG A 75 10.51 -2.33 6.08
N VAL A 76 10.61 -1.50 7.11
CA VAL A 76 9.77 -1.59 8.33
C VAL A 76 8.29 -1.41 8.00
N LEU A 77 7.97 -0.45 7.12
CA LEU A 77 6.61 -0.25 6.61
C LEU A 77 6.08 -1.52 5.93
N THR A 78 6.88 -2.12 5.06
CA THR A 78 6.49 -3.30 4.29
C THR A 78 6.25 -4.51 5.21
N GLU A 79 7.10 -4.68 6.22
CA GLU A 79 6.93 -5.72 7.25
C GLU A 79 5.64 -5.53 8.04
N ALA A 80 5.30 -4.28 8.41
CA ALA A 80 4.04 -3.98 9.09
C ALA A 80 2.81 -4.30 8.22
N HIS A 81 2.89 -4.05 6.90
CA HIS A 81 1.84 -4.44 5.97
C HIS A 81 1.70 -5.97 5.87
N ALA A 82 2.81 -6.70 5.85
CA ALA A 82 2.77 -8.17 5.86
C ALA A 82 2.08 -8.71 7.13
N GLU A 83 2.34 -8.12 8.30
CA GLU A 83 1.66 -8.51 9.54
C GLU A 83 0.15 -8.19 9.51
N ALA A 84 -0.25 -7.07 8.89
CA ALA A 84 -1.66 -6.75 8.69
C ALA A 84 -2.36 -7.76 7.77
N VAL A 85 -1.71 -8.20 6.68
CA VAL A 85 -2.21 -9.28 5.81
C VAL A 85 -2.40 -10.57 6.59
N LYS A 86 -1.39 -11.01 7.34
CA LYS A 86 -1.48 -12.23 8.17
C LYS A 86 -2.59 -12.15 9.21
N ALA A 87 -2.77 -10.98 9.84
CA ALA A 87 -3.85 -10.76 10.79
C ALA A 87 -5.23 -10.84 10.12
N LEU A 88 -5.37 -10.26 8.92
CA LEU A 88 -6.60 -10.31 8.15
C LEU A 88 -6.93 -11.73 7.69
N LEU A 89 -5.94 -12.49 7.21
CA LEU A 89 -6.11 -13.90 6.82
C LEU A 89 -6.62 -14.74 8.02
N ARG A 90 -6.01 -14.57 9.19
CA ARG A 90 -6.49 -15.23 10.42
C ARG A 90 -7.93 -14.85 10.76
N LYS A 91 -8.27 -13.57 10.67
CA LYS A 91 -9.64 -13.07 10.93
C LYS A 91 -10.65 -13.62 9.94
N ALA A 92 -10.26 -13.77 8.68
CA ALA A 92 -11.10 -14.29 7.61
C ALA A 92 -11.17 -15.83 7.56
N GLY A 93 -10.32 -16.54 8.30
CA GLY A 93 -10.19 -18.00 8.22
C GLY A 93 -9.66 -18.48 6.87
N LEU A 94 -8.78 -17.69 6.22
CA LEU A 94 -8.23 -17.98 4.91
C LEU A 94 -6.74 -18.32 4.98
N ALA A 95 -6.31 -19.21 4.09
CA ALA A 95 -4.90 -19.42 3.76
C ALA A 95 -4.46 -18.43 2.65
N ALA A 96 -3.15 -18.21 2.54
CA ALA A 96 -2.59 -17.26 1.57
C ALA A 96 -2.93 -17.64 0.12
N ASP A 97 -2.92 -18.92 -0.23
CA ASP A 97 -3.23 -19.44 -1.55
C ASP A 97 -4.70 -19.27 -1.99
N GLN A 98 -5.57 -18.88 -1.07
CA GLN A 98 -6.97 -18.56 -1.35
C GLN A 98 -7.19 -17.08 -1.72
N VAL A 99 -6.13 -16.27 -1.69
CA VAL A 99 -6.14 -14.85 -2.07
C VAL A 99 -5.34 -14.68 -3.36
N ALA A 100 -5.99 -14.15 -4.39
CA ALA A 100 -5.40 -14.04 -5.72
C ALA A 100 -4.31 -12.97 -5.79
N LEU A 101 -4.51 -11.83 -5.10
CA LEU A 101 -3.53 -10.74 -5.10
C LEU A 101 -3.72 -9.76 -3.94
N LEU A 102 -2.64 -9.03 -3.64
CA LEU A 102 -2.63 -7.86 -2.75
C LEU A 102 -2.53 -6.58 -3.58
N GLY A 103 -3.40 -5.62 -3.30
CA GLY A 103 -3.23 -4.25 -3.76
C GLY A 103 -2.47 -3.44 -2.72
N PHE A 104 -1.25 -3.02 -3.03
CA PHE A 104 -0.35 -2.35 -2.09
C PHE A 104 -0.07 -0.90 -2.53
N HIS A 105 -0.68 0.05 -1.84
CA HIS A 105 -0.46 1.47 -2.11
C HIS A 105 0.89 1.99 -1.58
N GLY A 106 1.45 1.36 -0.53
CA GLY A 106 2.58 1.90 0.20
C GLY A 106 2.23 3.17 0.98
N GLN A 107 3.24 3.91 1.40
CA GLN A 107 3.13 5.18 2.10
C GLN A 107 3.64 6.32 1.23
N THR A 108 2.80 7.32 0.98
CA THR A 108 3.25 8.56 0.31
C THR A 108 4.08 9.38 1.28
N ILE A 109 5.36 9.60 0.96
CA ILE A 109 6.28 10.44 1.75
C ILE A 109 6.52 11.81 1.11
N LEU A 110 6.24 11.95 -0.20
CA LEU A 110 6.30 13.22 -0.90
C LEU A 110 5.27 13.25 -2.03
N HIS A 111 4.64 14.41 -2.23
CA HIS A 111 3.74 14.62 -3.35
C HIS A 111 3.90 16.06 -3.87
N ARG A 112 4.46 16.18 -5.09
CA ARG A 112 4.71 17.45 -5.79
C ARG A 112 4.16 17.35 -7.22
N PRO A 113 2.84 17.40 -7.41
CA PRO A 113 2.22 17.22 -8.72
C PRO A 113 2.65 18.27 -9.73
N GLU A 114 2.96 19.51 -9.29
CA GLU A 114 3.49 20.60 -10.11
C GLU A 114 4.86 20.29 -10.72
N ARG A 115 5.56 19.29 -10.19
CA ARG A 115 6.86 18.79 -10.68
C ARG A 115 6.73 17.39 -11.30
N HIS A 116 5.52 16.91 -11.52
CA HIS A 116 5.24 15.54 -11.96
C HIS A 116 5.96 14.48 -11.10
N TRP A 117 6.08 14.76 -9.77
CA TRP A 117 6.80 13.92 -8.85
C TRP A 117 5.94 13.54 -7.65
N THR A 118 5.83 12.23 -7.47
CA THR A 118 5.27 11.62 -6.27
C THR A 118 6.23 10.54 -5.78
N TRP A 119 6.33 10.37 -4.48
CA TRP A 119 7.21 9.37 -3.90
C TRP A 119 6.43 8.55 -2.87
N GLN A 120 6.16 7.32 -3.23
CA GLN A 120 5.64 6.28 -2.34
C GLN A 120 6.79 5.37 -1.96
N ILE A 121 6.87 4.99 -0.69
CA ILE A 121 7.72 3.91 -0.21
C ILE A 121 6.89 2.67 0.06
N GLY A 122 7.48 1.52 -0.19
CA GLY A 122 6.88 0.20 -0.03
C GLY A 122 7.43 -0.78 -1.07
N ASP A 123 8.06 -1.84 -0.58
CA ASP A 123 8.65 -2.90 -1.40
C ASP A 123 7.63 -4.01 -1.66
N GLY A 124 6.95 -3.96 -2.82
CA GLY A 124 5.98 -4.97 -3.24
C GLY A 124 6.59 -6.37 -3.39
N ALA A 125 7.86 -6.47 -3.81
CA ALA A 125 8.53 -7.76 -3.94
C ALA A 125 8.83 -8.37 -2.56
N LEU A 126 9.23 -7.57 -1.59
CA LEU A 126 9.38 -8.02 -0.20
C LEU A 126 8.03 -8.46 0.38
N LEU A 127 6.97 -7.67 0.16
CA LEU A 127 5.64 -8.02 0.63
C LEU A 127 5.16 -9.36 0.06
N ALA A 128 5.36 -9.60 -1.24
CA ALA A 128 5.03 -10.87 -1.88
C ALA A 128 5.79 -12.04 -1.25
N ARG A 129 7.10 -11.88 -0.99
CA ARG A 129 7.89 -12.91 -0.31
C ARG A 129 7.42 -13.20 1.11
N LEU A 130 7.03 -12.16 1.87
CA LEU A 130 6.61 -12.29 3.28
C LEU A 130 5.22 -12.90 3.44
N THR A 131 4.35 -12.74 2.43
CA THR A 131 2.95 -13.19 2.48
C THR A 131 2.68 -14.42 1.63
N GLY A 132 3.50 -14.69 0.62
CA GLY A 132 3.27 -15.75 -0.37
C GLY A 132 2.14 -15.43 -1.34
N ILE A 133 1.75 -14.16 -1.47
CA ILE A 133 0.64 -13.70 -2.32
C ILE A 133 1.20 -12.70 -3.34
N ASP A 134 0.74 -12.75 -4.59
CA ASP A 134 1.12 -11.79 -5.62
C ASP A 134 0.72 -10.36 -5.22
N VAL A 135 1.56 -9.38 -5.55
CA VAL A 135 1.38 -7.97 -5.18
C VAL A 135 1.31 -7.08 -6.41
N VAL A 136 0.28 -6.25 -6.47
CA VAL A 136 0.20 -5.11 -7.39
C VAL A 136 0.45 -3.84 -6.60
N ASN A 137 1.42 -3.03 -7.02
CA ASN A 137 1.82 -1.79 -6.37
C ASN A 137 2.11 -0.69 -7.40
N ASP A 138 2.54 0.49 -6.93
CA ASP A 138 2.89 1.67 -7.75
C ASP A 138 1.75 2.23 -8.60
N PHE A 139 0.58 2.35 -8.02
CA PHE A 139 -0.63 2.88 -8.70
C PHE A 139 -0.53 4.36 -9.10
N ARG A 140 0.40 5.13 -8.53
CA ARG A 140 0.47 6.59 -8.71
C ARG A 140 1.45 7.07 -9.75
N SER A 141 2.51 6.34 -9.99
CA SER A 141 3.59 6.81 -10.88
C SER A 141 3.10 7.06 -12.30
N ALA A 142 2.22 6.20 -12.82
CA ALA A 142 1.63 6.37 -14.14
C ALA A 142 0.70 7.60 -14.21
N ASP A 143 -0.16 7.78 -13.21
CA ASP A 143 -1.13 8.88 -13.15
C ASP A 143 -0.43 10.24 -13.04
N VAL A 144 0.58 10.35 -12.18
CA VAL A 144 1.34 11.59 -11.99
C VAL A 144 2.16 11.93 -13.24
N LYS A 145 2.76 10.94 -13.91
CA LYS A 145 3.46 11.15 -15.19
C LYS A 145 2.53 11.62 -16.30
N ALA A 146 1.27 11.18 -16.27
CA ALA A 146 0.24 11.63 -17.22
C ALA A 146 -0.35 13.02 -16.87
N GLY A 147 0.15 13.71 -15.84
CA GLY A 147 -0.31 15.03 -15.43
C GLY A 147 -1.61 15.04 -14.62
N LEU A 148 -2.04 13.90 -14.11
CA LEU A 148 -3.23 13.80 -13.25
C LEU A 148 -2.86 14.18 -11.81
N ALA A 149 -3.22 15.40 -11.40
CA ALA A 149 -2.93 15.94 -10.06
C ALA A 149 -3.64 15.20 -8.91
N SER A 150 -4.68 14.43 -9.21
CA SER A 150 -5.57 13.78 -8.23
C SER A 150 -5.38 12.26 -8.12
N GLY A 151 -4.21 11.77 -8.40
CA GLY A 151 -3.87 10.34 -8.57
C GLY A 151 -4.24 9.35 -7.47
N CYS A 152 -4.93 9.76 -6.39
CA CYS A 152 -5.43 8.82 -5.40
C CYS A 152 -6.88 8.36 -5.64
N ALA A 153 -7.67 9.18 -6.34
CA ALA A 153 -9.11 8.93 -6.40
C ALA A 153 -9.48 7.76 -7.32
N ASN A 154 -8.70 7.49 -8.36
CA ASN A 154 -9.05 6.48 -9.36
C ASN A 154 -8.49 5.09 -9.06
N GLY A 155 -7.23 4.97 -8.60
CA GLY A 155 -6.66 3.66 -8.25
C GLY A 155 -7.33 3.06 -6.99
N ILE A 156 -7.57 3.89 -5.97
CA ILE A 156 -8.28 3.48 -4.75
C ILE A 156 -9.78 3.33 -5.00
N ARG A 157 -10.38 4.14 -5.87
CA ARG A 157 -11.79 3.95 -6.28
C ARG A 157 -12.03 2.63 -7.00
N LEU A 158 -11.03 2.13 -7.73
CA LEU A 158 -11.11 0.80 -8.32
C LEU A 158 -11.03 -0.30 -7.25
N MET A 159 -10.28 -0.07 -6.15
CA MET A 159 -10.15 -1.01 -5.05
C MET A 159 -11.20 -0.85 -3.95
N PHE A 160 -11.68 0.38 -3.73
CA PHE A 160 -12.63 0.72 -2.66
C PHE A 160 -13.79 1.55 -3.23
N ARG A 161 -14.43 1.10 -4.30
CA ARG A 161 -15.73 1.65 -4.67
C ARG A 161 -16.72 1.26 -3.59
N MET A 162 -16.69 2.02 -2.48
CA MET A 162 -17.77 2.10 -1.52
C MET A 162 -18.83 3.06 -2.04
#